data_25ad129a62a9d0a9f3286464a0732e39
#
_entry.id   25ad129a62a9d0a9f3286464a0732e39
#
_cell.length_a   1.000
_cell.length_b   1.000
_cell.length_c   1.000
_cell.angle_alpha   90.00
_cell.angle_beta   90.00
_cell.angle_gamma   90.00
#
_symmetry.space_group_name_H-M   'P 1'
#
loop_
_entity.id
_entity.type
_entity.pdbx_description
1 polymer ?
#
loop_
_entity_poly.entity_id
_entity_poly.type
_entity_poly.pdbx_seq_one_letter_code
_entity_poly.pdbx_strand_id
1 'polypeptide(L)'
;MILVNLIRQRTRVSLRGVAMLTALSGIATTMILMVVNMAAEQASQGQVSLRLLALMGVSLLAFGWSQRQSDVIVAREAEHILHDMRLRLFDNVRKAGPDTLNDIGQGPLQTALTQEMQTISSTLPMMLTGMQQMVLLVFVSLYMAWLSIPAFIMVMGFSVIAAAVHLHRARKVMDATRKAIAEENKLFDGLTDLLQGFKEVRMNRARRDALMVQLYDLSDRTRLGKTAIKRQWGREFALIQMAFYVMMGLMVFVVPIFTTDYHEVATQTTTAALFMIGPIGSLLFAIPSFGNAEASLTLISRLDQALIEAASGSAVRGDLSEKPEPVDHGLDEAVYEVALRDLSFAYRDGMEGRGFALGPLNATFKRGEISFITGGNGAGKSTMISLLTGLRVADSGDILVNGEPLVREQLQTYRDKFATVFTDYHLFRELFGIDPVDPARAKALLEKMEIDDKVELIGNSFSTTDLSQGQRKRLMLVTAMLEDKPILVLDEWAADQDPYFRKVFYEKLLPELRDQGKIIICVTHDDRWFNVADRIYYLRDGCLISVV
;
A
#
# COMPACT_ATOMS: atom_id res chain seq x y z
N MET A 1 1.65 -9.46 18.17
CA MET A 1 0.33 -10.08 18.43
C MET A 1 -0.67 -9.88 17.29
N ILE A 2 -0.65 -8.72 16.63
CA ILE A 2 -1.54 -8.40 15.50
C ILE A 2 -1.31 -9.37 14.33
N LEU A 3 -0.05 -9.65 13.98
CA LEU A 3 0.32 -10.57 12.90
C LEU A 3 -0.19 -12.01 13.12
N VAL A 4 -0.07 -12.52 14.33
CA VAL A 4 -0.55 -13.87 14.68
C VAL A 4 -2.07 -13.95 14.60
N ASN A 5 -2.77 -12.91 15.06
CA ASN A 5 -4.24 -12.82 14.95
C ASN A 5 -4.68 -12.72 13.49
N LEU A 6 -3.99 -11.94 12.66
CA LEU A 6 -4.25 -11.82 11.22
C LEU A 6 -4.12 -13.19 10.53
N ILE A 7 -3.02 -13.89 10.78
CA ILE A 7 -2.79 -15.23 10.23
C ILE A 7 -3.92 -16.15 10.67
N ARG A 8 -4.25 -16.19 11.97
CA ARG A 8 -5.31 -17.07 12.51
C ARG A 8 -6.69 -16.80 11.92
N GLN A 9 -7.03 -15.55 11.66
CA GLN A 9 -8.35 -15.16 11.14
C GLN A 9 -8.48 -15.32 9.63
N ARG A 10 -7.37 -15.22 8.88
CA ARG A 10 -7.39 -15.15 7.40
C ARG A 10 -6.78 -16.33 6.69
N THR A 11 -6.11 -17.25 7.40
CA THR A 11 -5.57 -18.45 6.77
C THR A 11 -6.70 -19.39 6.39
N ARG A 12 -6.81 -19.73 5.12
CA ARG A 12 -7.77 -20.70 4.58
C ARG A 12 -7.32 -22.14 4.80
N VAL A 13 -6.01 -22.34 5.00
CA VAL A 13 -5.45 -23.67 5.27
C VAL A 13 -5.53 -24.00 6.76
N SER A 14 -5.85 -25.26 7.04
CA SER A 14 -5.82 -25.78 8.39
C SER A 14 -4.43 -25.64 9.01
N LEU A 15 -4.28 -24.77 10.03
CA LEU A 15 -3.05 -24.65 10.82
C LEU A 15 -2.56 -25.99 11.32
N ARG A 16 -3.48 -26.96 11.51
CA ARG A 16 -3.16 -28.35 11.88
C ARG A 16 -2.38 -29.07 10.78
N GLY A 17 -2.73 -28.85 9.50
CA GLY A 17 -2.00 -29.44 8.38
C GLY A 17 -0.55 -28.94 8.29
N VAL A 18 -0.34 -27.64 8.44
CA VAL A 18 1.01 -27.04 8.49
C VAL A 18 1.78 -27.57 9.71
N ALA A 19 1.16 -27.63 10.87
CA ALA A 19 1.77 -28.17 12.10
C ALA A 19 2.16 -29.67 11.94
N MET A 20 1.33 -30.48 11.28
CA MET A 20 1.65 -31.90 11.01
C MET A 20 2.85 -32.02 10.05
N LEU A 21 2.90 -31.24 8.97
CA LEU A 21 4.03 -31.23 8.05
C LEU A 21 5.33 -30.77 8.74
N THR A 22 5.23 -29.76 9.59
CA THR A 22 6.33 -29.26 10.39
C THR A 22 6.83 -30.30 11.39
N ALA A 23 5.90 -31.00 12.07
CA ALA A 23 6.25 -32.09 12.97
C ALA A 23 6.92 -33.26 12.23
N LEU A 24 6.38 -33.65 11.07
CA LEU A 24 6.97 -34.70 10.23
C LEU A 24 8.40 -34.34 9.77
N SER A 25 8.61 -33.08 9.37
CA SER A 25 9.94 -32.56 9.01
C SER A 25 10.90 -32.64 10.20
N GLY A 26 10.46 -32.22 11.41
CA GLY A 26 11.26 -32.28 12.62
C GLY A 26 11.62 -33.71 13.04
N ILE A 27 10.65 -34.63 12.97
CA ILE A 27 10.88 -36.08 13.25
C ILE A 27 11.85 -36.65 12.22
N ALA A 28 11.63 -36.41 10.93
CA ALA A 28 12.49 -36.93 9.85
C ALA A 28 13.95 -36.46 10.02
N THR A 29 14.16 -35.17 10.36
CA THR A 29 15.47 -34.60 10.59
C THR A 29 16.14 -35.19 11.85
N THR A 30 15.38 -35.42 12.92
CA THR A 30 15.91 -36.07 14.13
C THR A 30 16.25 -37.54 13.86
N MET A 31 15.45 -38.23 13.02
CA MET A 31 15.78 -39.60 12.59
C MET A 31 17.06 -39.64 11.75
N ILE A 32 17.28 -38.65 10.85
CA ILE A 32 18.55 -38.55 10.10
C ILE A 32 19.71 -38.43 11.08
N LEU A 33 19.61 -37.57 12.09
CA LEU A 33 20.65 -37.40 13.10
C LEU A 33 20.92 -38.72 13.87
N MET A 34 19.85 -39.40 14.31
CA MET A 34 19.93 -40.67 15.01
C MET A 34 20.61 -41.76 14.16
N VAL A 35 20.20 -41.87 12.90
CA VAL A 35 20.77 -42.83 11.94
C VAL A 35 22.26 -42.57 11.68
N VAL A 36 22.64 -41.27 11.52
CA VAL A 36 24.04 -40.89 11.35
C VAL A 36 24.87 -41.27 12.56
N ASN A 37 24.37 -40.99 13.78
CA ASN A 37 25.05 -41.38 15.02
C ASN A 37 25.25 -42.91 15.13
N MET A 38 24.19 -43.69 14.87
CA MET A 38 24.23 -45.14 14.91
C MET A 38 25.15 -45.72 13.82
N ALA A 39 25.13 -45.13 12.63
CA ALA A 39 25.99 -45.53 11.51
C ALA A 39 27.46 -45.24 11.82
N ALA A 40 27.76 -44.07 12.41
CA ALA A 40 29.13 -43.72 12.83
C ALA A 40 29.68 -44.68 13.89
N GLU A 41 28.85 -45.09 14.83
CA GLU A 41 29.22 -46.09 15.85
C GLU A 41 29.53 -47.45 15.21
N GLN A 42 28.63 -47.96 14.33
CA GLN A 42 28.86 -49.24 13.63
C GLN A 42 30.08 -49.20 12.70
N ALA A 43 30.31 -48.08 12.04
CA ALA A 43 31.46 -47.87 11.19
C ALA A 43 32.79 -47.91 11.98
N SER A 44 32.80 -47.40 13.21
CA SER A 44 33.97 -47.48 14.09
C SER A 44 34.30 -48.93 14.47
N GLN A 45 33.32 -49.82 14.42
CA GLN A 45 33.48 -51.27 14.64
C GLN A 45 33.73 -52.06 13.33
N GLY A 46 33.90 -51.36 12.22
CA GLY A 46 34.13 -51.97 10.89
C GLY A 46 32.91 -52.60 10.24
N GLN A 47 31.69 -52.31 10.77
CA GLN A 47 30.42 -52.83 10.25
C GLN A 47 29.70 -51.80 9.44
N VAL A 48 29.14 -52.19 8.29
CA VAL A 48 28.28 -51.33 7.43
C VAL A 48 26.89 -51.96 7.39
N SER A 49 25.89 -51.22 7.83
CA SER A 49 24.51 -51.67 7.86
C SER A 49 23.69 -51.09 6.69
N LEU A 50 23.28 -51.96 5.77
CA LEU A 50 22.41 -51.59 4.66
C LEU A 50 21.02 -51.08 5.14
N ARG A 51 20.57 -51.56 6.33
CA ARG A 51 19.32 -51.13 6.95
C ARG A 51 19.39 -49.68 7.39
N LEU A 52 20.50 -49.21 7.96
CA LEU A 52 20.68 -47.80 8.33
C LEU A 52 20.70 -46.90 7.12
N LEU A 53 21.36 -47.35 6.02
CA LEU A 53 21.38 -46.62 4.75
C LEU A 53 19.97 -46.48 4.17
N ALA A 54 19.18 -47.55 4.19
CA ALA A 54 17.79 -47.51 3.72
C ALA A 54 16.93 -46.56 4.59
N LEU A 55 17.09 -46.62 5.92
CA LEU A 55 16.36 -45.75 6.87
C LEU A 55 16.73 -44.29 6.66
N MET A 56 18.00 -43.98 6.41
CA MET A 56 18.46 -42.65 6.05
C MET A 56 17.79 -42.15 4.77
N GLY A 57 17.72 -42.99 3.73
CA GLY A 57 17.06 -42.68 2.46
C GLY A 57 15.56 -42.34 2.65
N VAL A 58 14.85 -43.13 3.43
CA VAL A 58 13.44 -42.89 3.74
C VAL A 58 13.27 -41.58 4.51
N SER A 59 14.13 -41.33 5.51
CA SER A 59 14.09 -40.11 6.33
C SER A 59 14.38 -38.86 5.49
N LEU A 60 15.35 -38.92 4.56
CA LEU A 60 15.66 -37.84 3.62
C LEU A 60 14.50 -37.55 2.66
N LEU A 61 13.84 -38.58 2.13
CA LEU A 61 12.66 -38.42 1.28
C LEU A 61 11.50 -37.81 2.06
N ALA A 62 11.23 -38.28 3.27
CA ALA A 62 10.18 -37.74 4.15
C ALA A 62 10.46 -36.28 4.51
N PHE A 63 11.70 -35.92 4.83
CA PHE A 63 12.13 -34.55 5.09
C PHE A 63 11.92 -33.68 3.85
N GLY A 64 12.47 -34.06 2.70
CA GLY A 64 12.41 -33.27 1.48
C GLY A 64 10.97 -33.07 1.00
N TRP A 65 10.12 -34.08 1.10
CA TRP A 65 8.72 -34.00 0.75
C TRP A 65 7.96 -33.07 1.71
N SER A 66 8.09 -33.26 3.03
CA SER A 66 7.37 -32.47 4.03
C SER A 66 7.82 -30.99 4.00
N GLN A 67 9.13 -30.74 3.81
CA GLN A 67 9.67 -29.39 3.68
C GLN A 67 9.10 -28.69 2.46
N ARG A 68 9.17 -29.31 1.27
CA ARG A 68 8.64 -28.76 0.03
C ARG A 68 7.15 -28.44 0.13
N GLN A 69 6.35 -29.36 0.70
CA GLN A 69 4.91 -29.13 0.85
C GLN A 69 4.63 -27.96 1.80
N SER A 70 5.35 -27.88 2.90
CA SER A 70 5.24 -26.80 3.87
C SER A 70 5.57 -25.44 3.24
N ASP A 71 6.69 -25.35 2.53
CA ASP A 71 7.14 -24.10 1.89
C ASP A 71 6.14 -23.62 0.81
N VAL A 72 5.61 -24.54 -0.02
CA VAL A 72 4.60 -24.19 -1.04
C VAL A 72 3.30 -23.70 -0.41
N ILE A 73 2.82 -24.37 0.65
CA ILE A 73 1.60 -23.98 1.34
C ILE A 73 1.75 -22.57 1.93
N VAL A 74 2.87 -22.31 2.60
CA VAL A 74 3.08 -21.02 3.27
C VAL A 74 3.27 -19.90 2.27
N ALA A 75 4.04 -20.12 1.20
CA ALA A 75 4.21 -19.13 0.14
C ALA A 75 2.86 -18.76 -0.49
N ARG A 76 2.01 -19.75 -0.77
CA ARG A 76 0.66 -19.52 -1.32
C ARG A 76 -0.22 -18.74 -0.36
N GLU A 77 -0.26 -19.13 0.92
CA GLU A 77 -1.07 -18.46 1.93
C GLU A 77 -0.60 -17.04 2.22
N ALA A 78 0.73 -16.83 2.25
CA ALA A 78 1.32 -15.51 2.40
C ALA A 78 0.84 -14.56 1.29
N GLU A 79 0.98 -14.97 0.03
CA GLU A 79 0.54 -14.14 -1.10
C GLU A 79 -0.99 -13.97 -1.14
N HIS A 80 -1.76 -14.94 -0.65
CA HIS A 80 -3.21 -14.81 -0.57
C HIS A 80 -3.63 -13.75 0.47
N ILE A 81 -3.02 -13.78 1.66
CA ILE A 81 -3.27 -12.77 2.71
C ILE A 81 -2.91 -11.37 2.18
N LEU A 82 -1.78 -11.23 1.50
CA LEU A 82 -1.34 -9.95 0.93
C LEU A 82 -2.25 -9.47 -0.20
N HIS A 83 -2.73 -10.38 -1.03
CA HIS A 83 -3.72 -10.08 -2.07
C HIS A 83 -5.01 -9.51 -1.46
N ASP A 84 -5.57 -10.20 -0.46
CA ASP A 84 -6.77 -9.75 0.23
C ASP A 84 -6.57 -8.38 0.92
N MET A 85 -5.36 -8.13 1.47
CA MET A 85 -5.02 -6.84 2.06
C MET A 85 -4.94 -5.72 1.00
N ARG A 86 -4.33 -5.99 -0.16
CA ARG A 86 -4.27 -5.04 -1.28
C ARG A 86 -5.66 -4.68 -1.77
N LEU A 87 -6.51 -5.68 -2.01
CA LEU A 87 -7.89 -5.45 -2.47
C LEU A 87 -8.68 -4.61 -1.47
N ARG A 88 -8.52 -4.87 -0.17
CA ARG A 88 -9.17 -4.09 0.87
C ARG A 88 -8.69 -2.64 0.89
N LEU A 89 -7.38 -2.40 0.78
CA LEU A 89 -6.85 -1.04 0.70
C LEU A 89 -7.34 -0.31 -0.55
N PHE A 90 -7.38 -0.98 -1.71
CA PHE A 90 -7.94 -0.39 -2.94
C PHE A 90 -9.42 -0.02 -2.77
N ASP A 91 -10.22 -0.90 -2.15
CA ASP A 91 -11.62 -0.61 -1.89
C ASP A 91 -11.82 0.55 -0.92
N ASN A 92 -11.01 0.63 0.15
CA ASN A 92 -11.07 1.73 1.11
C ASN A 92 -10.59 3.05 0.49
N VAL A 93 -9.55 3.04 -0.36
CA VAL A 93 -9.13 4.22 -1.14
C VAL A 93 -10.25 4.68 -2.07
N ARG A 94 -10.92 3.76 -2.75
CA ARG A 94 -12.07 4.07 -3.63
C ARG A 94 -13.24 4.71 -2.87
N LYS A 95 -13.46 4.31 -1.61
CA LYS A 95 -14.53 4.83 -0.75
C LYS A 95 -14.16 6.12 -0.02
N ALA A 96 -12.87 6.44 0.06
CA ALA A 96 -12.38 7.63 0.74
C ALA A 96 -12.74 8.91 -0.03
N GLY A 97 -13.03 9.98 0.71
CA GLY A 97 -13.21 11.30 0.11
C GLY A 97 -11.89 11.97 -0.30
N PRO A 98 -11.94 12.98 -1.18
CA PRO A 98 -10.73 13.66 -1.66
C PRO A 98 -9.92 14.31 -0.53
N ASP A 99 -10.56 14.84 0.48
CA ASP A 99 -9.88 15.47 1.63
C ASP A 99 -9.03 14.45 2.39
N THR A 100 -9.55 13.26 2.64
CA THR A 100 -8.82 12.18 3.30
C THR A 100 -7.59 11.74 2.53
N LEU A 101 -7.71 11.64 1.20
CA LEU A 101 -6.58 11.26 0.35
C LEU A 101 -5.51 12.37 0.34
N ASN A 102 -5.91 13.64 0.39
CA ASN A 102 -5.00 14.77 0.50
C ASN A 102 -4.31 14.80 1.88
N ASP A 103 -5.03 14.53 2.96
CA ASP A 103 -4.51 14.50 4.34
C ASP A 103 -3.53 13.35 4.55
N ILE A 104 -3.83 12.16 4.05
CA ILE A 104 -2.94 10.99 4.12
C ILE A 104 -1.74 11.18 3.18
N GLY A 105 -1.96 11.77 2.02
CA GLY A 105 -0.98 11.91 0.96
C GLY A 105 -0.71 10.62 0.17
N GLN A 106 -0.18 10.77 -1.03
CA GLN A 106 0.11 9.64 -1.93
C GLN A 106 1.30 8.78 -1.44
N GLY A 107 2.31 9.42 -0.84
CA GLY A 107 3.53 8.74 -0.39
C GLY A 107 3.28 7.61 0.62
N PRO A 108 2.59 7.85 1.75
CA PRO A 108 2.26 6.81 2.73
C PRO A 108 1.45 5.65 2.13
N LEU A 109 0.50 5.91 1.24
CA LEU A 109 -0.28 4.87 0.56
C LEU A 109 0.59 4.02 -0.37
N GLN A 110 1.45 4.66 -1.15
CA GLN A 110 2.38 3.96 -2.03
C GLN A 110 3.37 3.11 -1.23
N THR A 111 3.92 3.64 -0.14
CA THR A 111 4.83 2.91 0.76
C THR A 111 4.13 1.70 1.37
N ALA A 112 2.88 1.86 1.85
CA ALA A 112 2.10 0.76 2.41
C ALA A 112 1.87 -0.35 1.39
N LEU A 113 1.48 -0.01 0.16
CA LEU A 113 1.18 -0.98 -0.91
C LEU A 113 2.42 -1.66 -1.51
N THR A 114 3.60 -1.06 -1.37
CA THR A 114 4.85 -1.60 -1.92
C THR A 114 5.78 -2.13 -0.83
N GLN A 115 6.43 -1.24 -0.10
CA GLN A 115 7.50 -1.58 0.84
C GLN A 115 7.00 -2.34 2.06
N GLU A 116 5.90 -1.89 2.69
CA GLU A 116 5.38 -2.52 3.90
C GLU A 116 4.78 -3.91 3.59
N MET A 117 4.06 -4.02 2.48
CA MET A 117 3.56 -5.33 2.01
C MET A 117 4.70 -6.29 1.67
N GLN A 118 5.78 -5.80 1.05
CA GLN A 118 6.97 -6.62 0.74
C GLN A 118 7.67 -7.10 2.03
N THR A 119 7.73 -6.25 3.06
CA THR A 119 8.29 -6.62 4.37
C THR A 119 7.49 -7.75 5.01
N ILE A 120 6.17 -7.71 4.95
CA ILE A 120 5.30 -8.77 5.45
C ILE A 120 5.49 -10.06 4.62
N SER A 121 5.50 -9.96 3.27
CA SER A 121 5.71 -11.09 2.36
C SER A 121 6.99 -11.86 2.66
N SER A 122 8.10 -11.15 2.84
CA SER A 122 9.40 -11.76 3.13
C SER A 122 9.49 -12.35 4.55
N THR A 123 8.72 -11.83 5.50
CA THR A 123 8.76 -12.27 6.90
C THR A 123 7.91 -13.53 7.14
N LEU A 124 6.80 -13.71 6.43
CA LEU A 124 5.91 -14.86 6.63
C LEU A 124 6.60 -16.22 6.43
N PRO A 125 7.39 -16.46 5.36
CA PRO A 125 8.17 -17.68 5.21
C PRO A 125 9.20 -17.87 6.33
N MET A 126 9.84 -16.79 6.77
CA MET A 126 10.82 -16.82 7.87
C MET A 126 10.19 -17.22 9.21
N MET A 127 8.92 -16.82 9.44
CA MET A 127 8.14 -17.27 10.61
C MET A 127 7.94 -18.78 10.58
N LEU A 128 7.58 -19.34 9.43
CA LEU A 128 7.42 -20.78 9.29
C LEU A 128 8.73 -21.51 9.55
N THR A 129 9.83 -21.05 8.94
CA THR A 129 11.15 -21.61 9.21
C THR A 129 11.46 -21.59 10.71
N GLY A 130 11.15 -20.47 11.40
CA GLY A 130 11.27 -20.38 12.87
C GLY A 130 10.43 -21.43 13.60
N MET A 131 9.17 -21.65 13.20
CA MET A 131 8.32 -22.68 13.79
C MET A 131 8.88 -24.10 13.55
N GLN A 132 9.37 -24.39 12.34
CA GLN A 132 10.00 -25.66 12.01
C GLN A 132 11.24 -25.89 12.86
N GLN A 133 12.08 -24.88 13.02
CA GLN A 133 13.27 -24.96 13.86
C GLN A 133 12.93 -25.17 15.34
N MET A 134 11.84 -24.57 15.83
CA MET A 134 11.35 -24.79 17.19
C MET A 134 10.91 -26.26 17.39
N VAL A 135 10.15 -26.81 16.46
CA VAL A 135 9.71 -28.21 16.49
C VAL A 135 10.93 -29.16 16.44
N LEU A 136 11.89 -28.86 15.54
CA LEU A 136 13.13 -29.63 15.46
C LEU A 136 13.89 -29.61 16.79
N LEU A 137 14.02 -28.44 17.42
CA LEU A 137 14.69 -28.32 18.71
C LEU A 137 14.02 -29.16 19.79
N VAL A 138 12.68 -29.26 19.80
CA VAL A 138 11.95 -30.13 20.74
C VAL A 138 12.33 -31.59 20.53
N PHE A 139 12.31 -32.08 19.28
CA PHE A 139 12.65 -33.48 18.99
C PHE A 139 14.12 -33.83 19.28
N VAL A 140 15.05 -32.93 18.88
CA VAL A 140 16.49 -33.12 19.18
C VAL A 140 16.75 -33.04 20.68
N SER A 141 16.05 -32.17 21.42
CA SER A 141 16.13 -32.11 22.89
C SER A 141 15.64 -33.39 23.56
N LEU A 142 14.53 -33.95 23.06
CA LEU A 142 14.03 -35.24 23.55
C LEU A 142 15.00 -36.38 23.27
N TYR A 143 15.59 -36.40 22.08
CA TYR A 143 16.64 -37.36 21.71
C TYR A 143 17.87 -37.23 22.63
N MET A 144 18.31 -36.01 22.91
CA MET A 144 19.44 -35.75 23.80
C MET A 144 19.11 -36.18 25.25
N ALA A 145 17.89 -35.92 25.74
CA ALA A 145 17.46 -36.38 27.08
C ALA A 145 17.43 -37.89 27.18
N TRP A 146 17.11 -38.59 26.09
CA TRP A 146 17.16 -40.06 26.03
C TRP A 146 18.61 -40.57 26.06
N LEU A 147 19.57 -39.86 25.41
CA LEU A 147 20.97 -40.24 25.43
C LEU A 147 21.64 -39.96 26.78
N SER A 148 21.45 -38.75 27.34
CA SER A 148 22.07 -38.32 28.60
C SER A 148 21.32 -37.15 29.23
N ILE A 149 20.70 -37.39 30.39
CA ILE A 149 19.99 -36.38 31.17
C ILE A 149 20.90 -35.20 31.59
N PRO A 150 22.15 -35.45 32.11
CA PRO A 150 23.05 -34.35 32.45
C PRO A 150 23.42 -33.48 31.26
N ALA A 151 23.70 -34.06 30.10
CA ALA A 151 24.00 -33.32 28.87
C ALA A 151 22.78 -32.50 28.43
N PHE A 152 21.58 -33.04 28.49
CA PHE A 152 20.34 -32.33 28.20
C PHE A 152 20.14 -31.10 29.10
N ILE A 153 20.26 -31.27 30.43
CA ILE A 153 20.08 -30.16 31.40
C ILE A 153 21.09 -29.05 31.11
N MET A 154 22.34 -29.40 30.82
CA MET A 154 23.40 -28.41 30.52
C MET A 154 23.11 -27.65 29.25
N VAL A 155 22.77 -28.32 28.13
CA VAL A 155 22.45 -27.68 26.86
C VAL A 155 21.21 -26.82 26.95
N MET A 156 20.15 -27.31 27.61
CA MET A 156 18.93 -26.54 27.79
C MET A 156 19.12 -25.33 28.69
N GLY A 157 19.79 -25.49 29.83
CA GLY A 157 20.10 -24.38 30.73
C GLY A 157 20.93 -23.30 30.03
N PHE A 158 21.96 -23.71 29.29
CA PHE A 158 22.78 -22.78 28.50
C PHE A 158 21.98 -22.07 27.40
N SER A 159 21.14 -22.81 26.67
CA SER A 159 20.31 -22.25 25.60
C SER A 159 19.30 -21.25 26.13
N VAL A 160 18.68 -21.51 27.28
CA VAL A 160 17.74 -20.57 27.93
C VAL A 160 18.45 -19.30 28.37
N ILE A 161 19.63 -19.41 28.99
CA ILE A 161 20.43 -18.23 29.39
C ILE A 161 20.84 -17.41 28.16
N ALA A 162 21.35 -18.07 27.11
CA ALA A 162 21.74 -17.40 25.87
C ALA A 162 20.56 -16.68 25.22
N ALA A 163 19.40 -17.32 25.15
CA ALA A 163 18.17 -16.72 24.63
C ALA A 163 17.72 -15.51 25.47
N ALA A 164 17.74 -15.60 26.80
CA ALA A 164 17.36 -14.50 27.68
C ALA A 164 18.27 -13.26 27.50
N VAL A 165 19.59 -13.49 27.42
CA VAL A 165 20.59 -12.43 27.16
C VAL A 165 20.35 -11.81 25.79
N HIS A 166 20.13 -12.64 24.76
CA HIS A 166 19.87 -12.16 23.41
C HIS A 166 18.58 -11.33 23.34
N LEU A 167 17.48 -11.80 23.89
CA LEU A 167 16.20 -11.08 23.90
C LEU A 167 16.30 -9.72 24.60
N HIS A 168 17.03 -9.65 25.71
CA HIS A 168 17.25 -8.39 26.41
C HIS A 168 18.03 -7.38 25.54
N ARG A 169 19.04 -7.84 24.82
CA ARG A 169 19.88 -6.99 23.96
C ARG A 169 19.20 -6.65 22.65
N ALA A 170 18.43 -7.55 22.07
CA ALA A 170 17.69 -7.34 20.82
C ALA A 170 16.75 -6.13 20.90
N ARG A 171 16.14 -5.85 22.05
CA ARG A 171 15.29 -4.67 22.26
C ARG A 171 16.05 -3.37 22.00
N LYS A 172 17.28 -3.24 22.51
CA LYS A 172 18.12 -2.05 22.31
C LYS A 172 18.50 -1.85 20.83
N VAL A 173 18.78 -2.96 20.13
CA VAL A 173 19.09 -2.90 18.70
C VAL A 173 17.86 -2.48 17.89
N MET A 174 16.68 -2.96 18.28
CA MET A 174 15.42 -2.58 17.63
C MET A 174 15.14 -1.08 17.74
N ASP A 175 15.37 -0.46 18.92
CA ASP A 175 15.20 0.99 19.10
C ASP A 175 16.20 1.78 18.25
N ALA A 176 17.46 1.30 18.15
CA ALA A 176 18.44 1.91 17.25
C ALA A 176 18.05 1.79 15.78
N THR A 177 17.46 0.64 15.39
CA THR A 177 16.96 0.42 14.04
C THR A 177 15.82 1.38 13.68
N ARG A 178 14.85 1.59 14.59
CA ARG A 178 13.76 2.55 14.39
C ARG A 178 14.28 3.98 14.17
N LYS A 179 15.29 4.41 14.94
CA LYS A 179 15.92 5.72 14.76
C LYS A 179 16.63 5.85 13.42
N ALA A 180 17.33 4.80 12.97
CA ALA A 180 18.02 4.81 11.68
C ALA A 180 17.05 4.85 10.50
N ILE A 181 15.90 4.16 10.60
CA ILE A 181 14.82 4.24 9.60
C ILE A 181 14.23 5.66 9.54
N ALA A 182 14.04 6.32 10.69
CA ALA A 182 13.54 7.71 10.71
C ALA A 182 14.50 8.69 10.02
N GLU A 183 15.83 8.51 10.18
CA GLU A 183 16.83 9.32 9.45
C GLU A 183 16.85 8.99 7.95
N GLU A 184 16.66 7.73 7.58
CA GLU A 184 16.56 7.33 6.18
C GLU A 184 15.33 7.94 5.48
N ASN A 185 14.20 8.04 6.17
CA ASN A 185 13.00 8.69 5.63
C ASN A 185 13.27 10.17 5.32
N LYS A 186 13.99 10.89 6.20
CA LYS A 186 14.40 12.28 5.90
C LYS A 186 15.29 12.39 4.66
N LEU A 187 16.14 11.38 4.42
CA LEU A 187 16.96 11.34 3.21
C LEU A 187 16.08 11.16 1.95
N PHE A 188 15.04 10.33 2.03
CA PHE A 188 14.08 10.16 0.94
C PHE A 188 13.25 11.43 0.69
N ASP A 189 12.84 12.15 1.74
CA ASP A 189 12.15 13.43 1.61
C ASP A 189 13.04 14.44 0.87
N GLY A 190 14.32 14.57 1.30
CA GLY A 190 15.28 15.44 0.61
C GLY A 190 15.60 15.03 -0.84
N LEU A 191 15.57 13.73 -1.15
CA LEU A 191 15.67 13.25 -2.54
C LEU A 191 14.43 13.64 -3.36
N THR A 192 13.26 13.57 -2.75
CA THR A 192 12.00 14.01 -3.39
C THR A 192 12.05 15.49 -3.71
N ASP A 193 12.53 16.33 -2.76
CA ASP A 193 12.73 17.77 -2.99
C ASP A 193 13.71 18.04 -4.13
N LEU A 194 14.81 17.27 -4.22
CA LEU A 194 15.77 17.38 -5.31
C LEU A 194 15.15 17.05 -6.69
N LEU A 195 14.32 15.99 -6.75
CA LEU A 195 13.70 15.55 -8.00
C LEU A 195 12.57 16.47 -8.43
N GLN A 196 11.70 16.88 -7.52
CA GLN A 196 10.59 17.78 -7.82
C GLN A 196 11.07 19.21 -8.10
N GLY A 197 12.05 19.70 -7.32
CA GLY A 197 12.66 21.01 -7.49
C GLY A 197 13.88 21.01 -8.41
N PHE A 198 14.04 20.02 -9.31
CA PHE A 198 15.26 19.87 -10.14
C PHE A 198 15.59 21.11 -10.96
N LYS A 199 14.60 21.77 -11.54
CA LYS A 199 14.79 22.98 -12.36
C LYS A 199 15.32 24.13 -11.52
N GLU A 200 14.72 24.38 -10.37
CA GLU A 200 15.09 25.43 -9.40
C GLU A 200 16.48 25.21 -8.83
N VAL A 201 16.80 23.95 -8.48
CA VAL A 201 18.11 23.55 -7.99
C VAL A 201 19.18 23.73 -9.08
N ARG A 202 18.86 23.39 -10.33
CA ARG A 202 19.80 23.55 -11.45
C ARG A 202 20.05 25.01 -11.81
N MET A 203 19.06 25.88 -11.69
CA MET A 203 19.16 27.30 -12.01
C MET A 203 19.86 28.11 -10.91
N ASN A 204 19.88 27.65 -9.65
CA ASN A 204 20.44 28.40 -8.54
C ASN A 204 21.56 27.61 -7.84
N ARG A 205 22.81 28.05 -8.07
CA ARG A 205 24.00 27.39 -7.49
C ARG A 205 23.98 27.35 -5.96
N ALA A 206 23.61 28.45 -5.30
CA ALA A 206 23.60 28.51 -3.83
C ALA A 206 22.57 27.53 -3.25
N ARG A 207 21.36 27.44 -3.86
CA ARG A 207 20.32 26.48 -3.44
C ARG A 207 20.79 25.05 -3.66
N ARG A 208 21.38 24.76 -4.82
CA ARG A 208 21.93 23.44 -5.13
C ARG A 208 22.97 23.02 -4.10
N ASP A 209 23.95 23.89 -3.84
CA ASP A 209 25.08 23.58 -2.97
C ASP A 209 24.58 23.38 -1.51
N ALA A 210 23.62 24.21 -1.05
CA ALA A 210 23.00 24.05 0.27
C ALA A 210 22.22 22.73 0.40
N LEU A 211 21.39 22.37 -0.59
CA LEU A 211 20.63 21.12 -0.60
C LEU A 211 21.56 19.91 -0.64
N MET A 212 22.62 19.96 -1.45
CA MET A 212 23.60 18.86 -1.53
C MET A 212 24.35 18.66 -0.21
N VAL A 213 24.73 19.74 0.50
CA VAL A 213 25.33 19.65 1.84
C VAL A 213 24.38 18.94 2.81
N GLN A 214 23.10 19.29 2.80
CA GLN A 214 22.09 18.63 3.64
C GLN A 214 21.92 17.14 3.30
N LEU A 215 21.83 16.81 2.02
CA LEU A 215 21.71 15.42 1.55
C LEU A 215 22.95 14.58 1.90
N TYR A 216 24.15 15.15 1.78
CA TYR A 216 25.39 14.47 2.20
C TYR A 216 25.42 14.21 3.70
N ASP A 217 25.02 15.18 4.53
CA ASP A 217 24.94 14.99 5.99
C ASP A 217 23.91 13.91 6.36
N LEU A 218 22.71 13.95 5.77
CA LEU A 218 21.67 12.93 5.99
C LEU A 218 22.12 11.54 5.52
N SER A 219 22.78 11.44 4.37
CA SER A 219 23.35 10.19 3.85
C SER A 219 24.42 9.64 4.78
N ASP A 220 25.31 10.51 5.30
CA ASP A 220 26.37 10.09 6.21
C ASP A 220 25.81 9.64 7.57
N ARG A 221 24.83 10.35 8.13
CA ARG A 221 24.12 9.92 9.35
C ARG A 221 23.45 8.58 9.16
N THR A 222 22.76 8.37 8.02
CA THR A 222 22.12 7.08 7.67
C THR A 222 23.18 5.99 7.58
N ARG A 223 24.30 6.23 6.90
CA ARG A 223 25.43 5.30 6.81
C ARG A 223 25.98 4.92 8.19
N LEU A 224 26.24 5.91 9.03
CA LEU A 224 26.77 5.69 10.39
C LEU A 224 25.78 4.90 11.25
N GLY A 225 24.49 5.28 11.21
CA GLY A 225 23.42 4.58 11.91
C GLY A 225 23.31 3.11 11.49
N LYS A 226 23.19 2.85 10.19
CA LYS A 226 23.12 1.49 9.64
C LYS A 226 24.39 0.67 9.94
N THR A 227 25.57 1.30 9.86
CA THR A 227 26.83 0.63 10.19
C THR A 227 26.90 0.25 11.67
N ALA A 228 26.46 1.14 12.57
CA ALA A 228 26.40 0.86 14.00
C ALA A 228 25.47 -0.32 14.32
N ILE A 229 24.29 -0.37 13.69
CA ILE A 229 23.33 -1.48 13.83
C ILE A 229 23.95 -2.78 13.33
N LYS A 230 24.53 -2.80 12.10
CA LYS A 230 25.18 -4.00 11.54
C LYS A 230 26.34 -4.48 12.42
N ARG A 231 27.14 -3.57 12.95
CA ARG A 231 28.23 -3.90 13.89
C ARG A 231 27.69 -4.50 15.18
N GLN A 232 26.57 -3.98 15.69
CA GLN A 232 25.96 -4.51 16.90
C GLN A 232 25.40 -5.91 16.68
N TRP A 233 24.68 -6.13 15.57
CA TRP A 233 24.22 -7.48 15.17
C TRP A 233 25.37 -8.46 14.98
N GLY A 234 26.47 -8.03 14.32
CA GLY A 234 27.67 -8.86 14.15
C GLY A 234 28.31 -9.27 15.48
N ARG A 235 28.35 -8.34 16.48
CA ARG A 235 28.83 -8.68 17.83
C ARG A 235 27.91 -9.67 18.54
N GLU A 236 26.59 -9.47 18.48
CA GLU A 236 25.62 -10.41 19.06
C GLU A 236 25.74 -11.80 18.46
N PHE A 237 25.89 -11.88 17.13
CA PHE A 237 26.08 -13.14 16.44
C PHE A 237 27.37 -13.85 16.88
N ALA A 238 28.48 -13.12 16.93
CA ALA A 238 29.76 -13.68 17.40
C ALA A 238 29.69 -14.18 18.84
N LEU A 239 29.01 -13.43 19.73
CA LEU A 239 28.82 -13.85 21.12
C LEU A 239 27.99 -15.13 21.25
N ILE A 240 26.91 -15.25 20.49
CA ILE A 240 26.07 -16.45 20.45
C ILE A 240 26.91 -17.64 19.96
N GLN A 241 27.70 -17.45 18.92
CA GLN A 241 28.53 -18.50 18.34
C GLN A 241 29.65 -18.93 19.32
N MET A 242 30.31 -17.97 19.97
CA MET A 242 31.26 -18.25 21.05
C MET A 242 30.61 -19.02 22.22
N ALA A 243 29.42 -18.61 22.62
CA ALA A 243 28.66 -19.28 23.67
C ALA A 243 28.39 -20.75 23.34
N PHE A 244 28.04 -21.06 22.08
CA PHE A 244 27.89 -22.45 21.61
C PHE A 244 29.17 -23.24 21.67
N TYR A 245 30.32 -22.64 21.26
CA TYR A 245 31.60 -23.33 21.36
C TYR A 245 32.01 -23.62 22.82
N VAL A 246 31.74 -22.66 23.73
CA VAL A 246 31.94 -22.89 25.17
C VAL A 246 31.04 -24.03 25.68
N MET A 247 29.76 -24.04 25.27
CA MET A 247 28.84 -25.14 25.62
C MET A 247 29.37 -26.49 25.15
N MET A 248 29.85 -26.57 23.89
CA MET A 248 30.45 -27.80 23.38
C MET A 248 31.71 -28.24 24.17
N GLY A 249 32.56 -27.27 24.53
CA GLY A 249 33.71 -27.54 25.39
C GLY A 249 33.28 -28.10 26.75
N LEU A 250 32.27 -27.49 27.36
CA LEU A 250 31.72 -28.00 28.64
C LEU A 250 31.14 -29.42 28.51
N MET A 251 30.49 -29.73 27.38
CA MET A 251 30.00 -31.10 27.14
C MET A 251 31.13 -32.12 27.06
N VAL A 252 32.19 -31.77 26.36
CA VAL A 252 33.31 -32.74 26.17
C VAL A 252 34.19 -32.86 27.41
N PHE A 253 34.43 -31.75 28.14
CA PHE A 253 35.40 -31.75 29.25
C PHE A 253 34.74 -31.86 30.65
N VAL A 254 33.52 -31.40 30.81
CA VAL A 254 32.88 -31.30 32.14
C VAL A 254 31.82 -32.40 32.39
N VAL A 255 31.00 -32.75 31.38
CA VAL A 255 29.95 -33.79 31.56
C VAL A 255 30.53 -35.16 31.95
N PRO A 256 31.70 -35.60 31.38
CA PRO A 256 32.31 -36.89 31.79
C PRO A 256 32.68 -36.96 33.25
N ILE A 257 32.89 -35.82 33.94
CA ILE A 257 33.24 -35.80 35.36
C ILE A 257 32.03 -36.24 36.24
N PHE A 258 30.81 -36.01 35.75
CA PHE A 258 29.59 -36.29 36.49
C PHE A 258 28.90 -37.61 36.10
N THR A 259 29.39 -38.31 35.06
CA THR A 259 28.72 -39.49 34.50
C THR A 259 29.77 -40.52 34.07
N THR A 260 29.79 -41.71 34.71
CA THR A 260 30.77 -42.78 34.45
C THR A 260 30.58 -43.44 33.08
N ASP A 261 29.34 -43.48 32.56
CA ASP A 261 29.01 -44.14 31.29
C ASP A 261 28.99 -43.16 30.10
N TYR A 262 29.45 -41.91 30.29
CA TYR A 262 29.40 -40.88 29.26
C TYR A 262 30.31 -41.17 28.04
N HIS A 263 31.36 -41.94 28.22
CA HIS A 263 32.29 -42.27 27.13
C HIS A 263 31.60 -42.97 25.95
N GLU A 264 30.58 -43.79 26.21
CA GLU A 264 29.82 -44.47 25.15
C GLU A 264 28.91 -43.53 24.37
N VAL A 265 28.37 -42.47 25.01
CA VAL A 265 27.43 -41.56 24.40
C VAL A 265 28.00 -40.16 24.09
N ALA A 266 29.27 -39.92 24.42
CA ALA A 266 29.91 -38.60 24.25
C ALA A 266 29.86 -38.08 22.83
N THR A 267 30.18 -38.93 21.85
CA THR A 267 30.15 -38.56 20.43
C THR A 267 28.76 -38.26 19.95
N GLN A 268 27.76 -39.05 20.35
CA GLN A 268 26.35 -38.88 19.95
C GLN A 268 25.75 -37.62 20.54
N THR A 269 26.00 -37.32 21.82
CA THR A 269 25.52 -36.09 22.49
C THR A 269 26.19 -34.83 21.95
N THR A 270 27.49 -34.90 21.64
CA THR A 270 28.21 -33.78 21.03
C THR A 270 27.68 -33.47 19.62
N THR A 271 27.44 -34.52 18.81
CA THR A 271 26.85 -34.36 17.47
C THR A 271 25.44 -33.79 17.55
N ALA A 272 24.60 -34.25 18.51
CA ALA A 272 23.27 -33.70 18.74
C ALA A 272 23.31 -32.21 19.15
N ALA A 273 24.26 -31.82 20.01
CA ALA A 273 24.45 -30.43 20.41
C ALA A 273 24.91 -29.55 19.24
N LEU A 274 25.86 -30.03 18.43
CA LEU A 274 26.27 -29.37 17.18
C LEU A 274 25.08 -29.11 16.26
N PHE A 275 24.21 -30.10 16.13
CA PHE A 275 23.03 -30.01 15.28
C PHE A 275 22.00 -28.98 15.75
N MET A 276 22.00 -28.63 17.04
CA MET A 276 21.11 -27.61 17.61
C MET A 276 21.57 -26.16 17.29
N ILE A 277 22.83 -25.96 16.92
CA ILE A 277 23.37 -24.60 16.68
C ILE A 277 22.62 -23.88 15.56
N GLY A 278 22.41 -24.52 14.41
CA GLY A 278 21.70 -23.96 13.26
C GLY A 278 20.26 -23.55 13.62
N PRO A 279 19.42 -24.43 14.13
CA PRO A 279 18.07 -24.15 14.59
C PRO A 279 17.96 -22.99 15.59
N ILE A 280 18.81 -22.97 16.63
CA ILE A 280 18.80 -21.89 17.62
C ILE A 280 19.19 -20.56 16.96
N GLY A 281 20.23 -20.57 16.10
CA GLY A 281 20.63 -19.40 15.34
C GLY A 281 19.48 -18.86 14.49
N SER A 282 18.80 -19.72 13.74
CA SER A 282 17.65 -19.35 12.90
C SER A 282 16.51 -18.71 13.69
N LEU A 283 16.17 -19.25 14.87
CA LEU A 283 15.17 -18.68 15.76
C LEU A 283 15.54 -17.27 16.24
N LEU A 284 16.79 -17.09 16.65
CA LEU A 284 17.30 -15.80 17.13
C LEU A 284 17.27 -14.73 16.02
N PHE A 285 17.54 -15.11 14.77
CA PHE A 285 17.45 -14.22 13.61
C PHE A 285 16.01 -13.91 13.19
N ALA A 286 15.07 -14.81 13.42
CA ALA A 286 13.67 -14.58 13.11
C ALA A 286 13.03 -13.45 13.97
N ILE A 287 13.47 -13.28 15.23
CA ILE A 287 12.88 -12.33 16.18
C ILE A 287 12.84 -10.88 15.66
N PRO A 288 13.93 -10.28 15.12
CA PRO A 288 13.88 -8.94 14.58
C PRO A 288 12.93 -8.79 13.39
N SER A 289 12.87 -9.80 12.53
CA SER A 289 11.99 -9.81 11.36
C SER A 289 10.52 -9.79 11.76
N PHE A 290 10.14 -10.48 12.82
CA PHE A 290 8.81 -10.37 13.42
C PHE A 290 8.47 -8.95 13.86
N GLY A 291 9.41 -8.28 14.52
CA GLY A 291 9.21 -6.90 14.96
C GLY A 291 8.98 -5.94 13.79
N ASN A 292 9.73 -6.12 12.70
CA ASN A 292 9.56 -5.32 11.49
C ASN A 292 8.20 -5.58 10.83
N ALA A 293 7.81 -6.84 10.65
CA ALA A 293 6.51 -7.17 10.06
C ALA A 293 5.33 -6.70 10.93
N GLU A 294 5.44 -6.73 12.26
CA GLU A 294 4.41 -6.20 13.16
C GLU A 294 4.32 -4.67 13.06
N ALA A 295 5.44 -3.97 12.88
CA ALA A 295 5.47 -2.53 12.62
C ALA A 295 4.82 -2.18 11.28
N SER A 296 5.17 -2.87 10.19
CA SER A 296 4.56 -2.73 8.87
C SER A 296 3.05 -2.96 8.91
N LEU A 297 2.62 -4.01 9.58
CA LEU A 297 1.20 -4.33 9.74
C LEU A 297 0.45 -3.26 10.55
N THR A 298 1.08 -2.71 11.59
CA THR A 298 0.51 -1.63 12.39
C THR A 298 0.31 -0.38 11.55
N LEU A 299 1.28 -0.04 10.70
CA LEU A 299 1.20 1.11 9.78
C LEU A 299 0.07 0.91 8.77
N ILE A 300 0.01 -0.25 8.11
CA ILE A 300 -1.07 -0.58 7.17
C ILE A 300 -2.44 -0.52 7.87
N SER A 301 -2.55 -1.08 9.09
CA SER A 301 -3.81 -1.07 9.85
C SER A 301 -4.25 0.34 10.25
N ARG A 302 -3.33 1.24 10.58
CA ARG A 302 -3.64 2.65 10.85
C ARG A 302 -4.14 3.37 9.61
N LEU A 303 -3.50 3.15 8.46
CA LEU A 303 -3.96 3.69 7.18
C LEU A 303 -5.34 3.15 6.81
N ASP A 304 -5.55 1.84 6.94
CA ASP A 304 -6.83 1.19 6.70
C ASP A 304 -7.93 1.77 7.59
N GLN A 305 -7.63 1.96 8.87
CA GLN A 305 -8.56 2.56 9.82
C GLN A 305 -8.86 4.03 9.51
N ALA A 306 -7.85 4.83 9.16
CA ALA A 306 -8.05 6.23 8.77
C ALA A 306 -8.93 6.33 7.51
N LEU A 307 -8.73 5.46 6.52
CA LEU A 307 -9.57 5.38 5.32
C LEU A 307 -11.01 4.95 5.65
N ILE A 308 -11.20 3.99 6.56
CA ILE A 308 -12.53 3.53 6.99
C ILE A 308 -13.28 4.62 7.78
N GLU A 309 -12.62 5.29 8.71
CA GLU A 309 -13.20 6.38 9.49
C GLU A 309 -13.67 7.53 8.58
N ALA A 310 -12.85 7.87 7.60
CA ALA A 310 -13.19 8.87 6.60
C ALA A 310 -14.31 8.40 5.65
N ALA A 311 -14.32 7.14 5.24
CA ALA A 311 -15.40 6.56 4.45
C ALA A 311 -16.73 6.49 5.24
N SER A 312 -16.69 6.38 6.57
CA SER A 312 -17.89 6.40 7.41
C SER A 312 -18.59 7.76 7.40
N GLY A 313 -17.84 8.83 7.18
CA GLY A 313 -18.37 10.18 6.94
C GLY A 313 -18.80 10.43 5.49
N SER A 314 -18.29 9.63 4.54
CA SER A 314 -18.58 9.71 3.11
C SER A 314 -19.61 8.63 2.71
N ALA A 315 -20.57 8.99 1.90
CA ALA A 315 -21.79 8.19 1.63
C ALA A 315 -21.61 6.96 0.72
N VAL A 316 -20.40 6.39 0.59
CA VAL A 316 -20.17 5.22 -0.28
C VAL A 316 -20.06 3.95 0.56
N ARG A 317 -21.17 3.25 0.81
CA ARG A 317 -21.19 1.87 1.30
C ARG A 317 -21.44 0.92 0.12
N GLY A 318 -20.49 0.05 -0.18
CA GLY A 318 -20.62 -1.07 -1.12
C GLY A 318 -19.41 -1.98 -1.01
N ASP A 319 -19.60 -3.29 -0.92
CA ASP A 319 -18.53 -4.29 -0.89
C ASP A 319 -18.08 -4.60 -2.33
N LEU A 320 -16.77 -4.67 -2.59
CA LEU A 320 -16.23 -5.08 -3.90
C LEU A 320 -16.55 -6.55 -4.24
N SER A 321 -16.93 -7.36 -3.25
CA SER A 321 -17.29 -8.76 -3.45
C SER A 321 -18.66 -8.94 -4.08
N GLU A 322 -19.54 -7.95 -4.00
CA GLU A 322 -20.81 -7.92 -4.72
C GLU A 322 -20.63 -7.03 -5.94
N LYS A 323 -20.82 -7.60 -7.14
CA LYS A 323 -21.11 -6.78 -8.32
C LYS A 323 -22.21 -5.82 -7.89
N PRO A 324 -22.03 -4.48 -8.04
CA PRO A 324 -23.09 -3.56 -7.72
C PRO A 324 -24.31 -4.02 -8.56
N GLU A 325 -25.31 -4.60 -7.91
CA GLU A 325 -26.60 -4.68 -8.56
C GLU A 325 -26.99 -3.23 -8.84
N PRO A 326 -27.42 -2.92 -10.05
CA PRO A 326 -27.97 -1.62 -10.37
C PRO A 326 -29.25 -1.48 -9.53
N VAL A 327 -29.11 -0.94 -8.33
CA VAL A 327 -30.28 -0.53 -7.56
C VAL A 327 -30.75 0.72 -8.28
N ASP A 328 -31.84 0.55 -9.01
CA ASP A 328 -32.56 1.62 -9.68
C ASP A 328 -33.12 2.57 -8.60
N HIS A 329 -32.36 3.61 -8.29
CA HIS A 329 -32.74 4.63 -7.32
C HIS A 329 -33.51 5.81 -7.96
N GLY A 330 -34.16 5.61 -9.11
CA GLY A 330 -35.11 6.59 -9.66
C GLY A 330 -34.49 7.85 -10.28
N LEU A 331 -33.16 7.91 -10.49
CA LEU A 331 -32.49 8.98 -11.27
C LEU A 331 -32.28 8.59 -12.76
N ASP A 332 -33.04 7.61 -13.26
CA ASP A 332 -32.97 7.22 -14.70
C ASP A 332 -33.61 8.27 -15.61
N GLU A 333 -34.33 9.22 -15.07
CA GLU A 333 -34.88 10.31 -15.85
C GLU A 333 -33.78 11.26 -16.36
N ALA A 334 -34.04 11.85 -17.51
CA ALA A 334 -33.16 12.85 -18.10
C ALA A 334 -32.99 14.05 -17.14
N VAL A 335 -31.76 14.46 -16.88
CA VAL A 335 -31.48 15.64 -16.05
C VAL A 335 -31.75 16.92 -16.85
N TYR A 336 -32.72 17.71 -16.40
CA TYR A 336 -33.08 19.00 -17.00
C TYR A 336 -32.55 20.18 -16.21
N GLU A 337 -32.43 20.03 -14.89
CA GLU A 337 -31.99 21.07 -13.99
C GLU A 337 -31.24 20.51 -12.80
N VAL A 338 -30.16 21.17 -12.39
CA VAL A 338 -29.49 20.98 -11.11
C VAL A 338 -29.47 22.29 -10.37
N ALA A 339 -29.98 22.31 -9.13
CA ALA A 339 -29.99 23.53 -8.33
C ALA A 339 -29.33 23.29 -6.96
N LEU A 340 -28.58 24.28 -6.49
CA LEU A 340 -28.04 24.38 -5.14
C LEU A 340 -28.96 25.27 -4.33
N ARG A 341 -29.40 24.81 -3.15
CA ARG A 341 -30.25 25.57 -2.24
C ARG A 341 -29.61 25.70 -0.88
N ASP A 342 -29.22 26.90 -0.51
CA ASP A 342 -28.59 27.27 0.76
C ASP A 342 -27.38 26.38 1.13
N LEU A 343 -26.67 25.88 0.09
CA LEU A 343 -25.62 24.92 0.25
C LEU A 343 -24.40 25.56 0.93
N SER A 344 -23.96 24.99 2.05
CA SER A 344 -22.83 25.52 2.81
C SER A 344 -21.83 24.41 3.18
N PHE A 345 -20.56 24.77 3.24
CA PHE A 345 -19.48 23.87 3.57
C PHE A 345 -18.33 24.65 4.26
N ALA A 346 -17.72 24.06 5.28
CA ALA A 346 -16.56 24.63 5.93
C ALA A 346 -15.43 23.61 6.05
N TYR A 347 -14.19 24.00 5.71
CA TYR A 347 -13.02 23.18 5.99
C TYR A 347 -12.80 23.12 7.50
N ARG A 348 -12.70 21.90 8.06
CA ARG A 348 -12.44 21.64 9.48
C ARG A 348 -10.94 21.67 9.77
N ASP A 349 -10.23 22.73 9.44
CA ASP A 349 -8.81 22.80 9.71
C ASP A 349 -8.53 23.12 11.18
N GLY A 350 -7.83 22.16 11.83
CA GLY A 350 -7.43 22.29 13.18
C GLY A 350 -6.10 22.94 13.35
N MET A 351 -5.80 24.11 13.49
CA MET A 351 -4.76 24.72 14.35
C MET A 351 -4.95 26.22 14.58
N GLU A 352 -5.71 26.98 13.76
CA GLU A 352 -5.87 28.43 13.96
C GLU A 352 -7.31 28.97 13.86
N GLY A 353 -8.35 28.13 13.88
CA GLY A 353 -9.75 28.58 14.05
C GLY A 353 -10.33 29.48 12.95
N ARG A 354 -9.71 29.58 11.78
CA ARG A 354 -10.22 30.31 10.61
C ARG A 354 -10.21 29.41 9.38
N GLY A 355 -10.97 28.32 9.42
CA GLY A 355 -11.23 27.51 8.25
C GLY A 355 -11.99 28.32 7.18
N PHE A 356 -11.64 28.13 5.90
CA PHE A 356 -12.41 28.70 4.80
C PHE A 356 -13.82 28.11 4.79
N ALA A 357 -14.82 28.97 4.73
CA ALA A 357 -16.22 28.60 4.62
C ALA A 357 -16.79 29.04 3.27
N LEU A 358 -17.64 28.20 2.69
CA LEU A 358 -18.34 28.44 1.43
C LEU A 358 -19.85 28.37 1.68
N GLY A 359 -20.56 29.38 1.23
CA GLY A 359 -22.02 29.42 1.30
C GLY A 359 -22.60 30.52 2.22
N PRO A 360 -23.96 30.63 2.30
CA PRO A 360 -24.91 29.79 1.56
C PRO A 360 -24.91 30.04 0.05
N LEU A 361 -24.87 28.96 -0.74
CA LEU A 361 -24.88 29.03 -2.19
C LEU A 361 -26.26 28.73 -2.74
N ASN A 362 -26.76 29.61 -3.62
CA ASN A 362 -28.00 29.44 -4.39
C ASN A 362 -27.67 29.60 -5.87
N ALA A 363 -27.66 28.49 -6.64
CA ALA A 363 -27.34 28.48 -8.07
C ALA A 363 -28.21 27.45 -8.80
N THR A 364 -28.54 27.71 -10.06
CA THR A 364 -29.34 26.80 -10.89
C THR A 364 -28.71 26.64 -12.26
N PHE A 365 -28.52 25.41 -12.68
CA PHE A 365 -27.91 25.00 -13.95
C PHE A 365 -28.95 24.23 -14.77
N LYS A 366 -29.23 24.68 -15.99
CA LYS A 366 -30.30 24.12 -16.82
C LYS A 366 -29.75 23.49 -18.10
N ARG A 367 -30.51 22.54 -18.61
CA ARG A 367 -30.24 21.89 -19.88
C ARG A 367 -30.27 22.90 -21.03
N GLY A 368 -29.23 22.83 -21.89
CA GLY A 368 -29.08 23.74 -23.01
C GLY A 368 -28.65 25.16 -22.60
N GLU A 369 -28.08 25.32 -21.39
CA GLU A 369 -27.49 26.59 -20.92
C GLU A 369 -25.98 26.42 -20.63
N ILE A 370 -25.21 27.47 -20.91
CA ILE A 370 -23.81 27.63 -20.54
C ILE A 370 -23.75 28.52 -19.30
N SER A 371 -23.28 27.95 -18.19
CA SER A 371 -23.08 28.69 -16.94
C SER A 371 -21.60 28.90 -16.67
N PHE A 372 -21.20 30.14 -16.47
CA PHE A 372 -19.84 30.47 -16.05
C PHE A 372 -19.79 30.71 -14.55
N ILE A 373 -18.76 30.15 -13.89
CA ILE A 373 -18.40 30.43 -12.50
C ILE A 373 -17.10 31.20 -12.53
N THR A 374 -17.08 32.40 -11.98
CA THR A 374 -15.90 33.27 -11.93
C THR A 374 -15.68 33.85 -10.54
N GLY A 375 -14.50 34.37 -10.29
CA GLY A 375 -14.12 34.93 -8.99
C GLY A 375 -12.60 34.88 -8.78
N GLY A 376 -12.08 35.56 -7.80
CA GLY A 376 -10.65 35.60 -7.48
C GLY A 376 -10.07 34.23 -7.09
N ASN A 377 -8.73 34.14 -7.04
CA ASN A 377 -8.07 32.96 -6.50
C ASN A 377 -8.44 32.80 -5.03
N GLY A 378 -8.75 31.57 -4.59
CA GLY A 378 -9.20 31.31 -3.21
C GLY A 378 -10.66 31.67 -2.93
N ALA A 379 -11.45 32.16 -3.92
CA ALA A 379 -12.85 32.49 -3.73
C ALA A 379 -13.76 31.28 -3.44
N GLY A 380 -13.29 30.03 -3.65
CA GLY A 380 -14.03 28.80 -3.40
C GLY A 380 -14.61 28.12 -4.64
N LYS A 381 -14.17 28.50 -5.86
CA LYS A 381 -14.69 27.93 -7.13
C LYS A 381 -14.52 26.40 -7.20
N SER A 382 -13.33 25.88 -6.95
CA SER A 382 -13.09 24.43 -6.99
C SER A 382 -13.83 23.68 -5.85
N THR A 383 -14.03 24.32 -4.71
CA THR A 383 -14.86 23.79 -3.62
C THR A 383 -16.34 23.73 -4.03
N MET A 384 -16.85 24.77 -4.68
CA MET A 384 -18.21 24.79 -5.24
C MET A 384 -18.40 23.68 -6.28
N ILE A 385 -17.44 23.49 -7.20
CA ILE A 385 -17.48 22.37 -8.18
C ILE A 385 -17.45 21.01 -7.46
N SER A 386 -16.62 20.84 -6.44
CA SER A 386 -16.55 19.58 -5.68
C SER A 386 -17.86 19.26 -4.95
N LEU A 387 -18.56 20.27 -4.45
CA LEU A 387 -19.90 20.13 -3.85
C LEU A 387 -20.95 19.82 -4.91
N LEU A 388 -20.97 20.60 -5.99
CA LEU A 388 -21.91 20.44 -7.09
C LEU A 388 -21.82 19.06 -7.74
N THR A 389 -20.60 18.52 -7.92
CA THR A 389 -20.40 17.18 -8.48
C THR A 389 -20.61 16.06 -7.44
N GLY A 390 -20.93 16.41 -6.20
CA GLY A 390 -21.08 15.45 -5.11
C GLY A 390 -19.79 14.77 -4.67
N LEU A 391 -18.60 15.24 -5.07
CA LEU A 391 -17.31 14.75 -4.57
C LEU A 391 -17.13 15.08 -3.08
N ARG A 392 -17.71 16.20 -2.63
CA ARG A 392 -17.79 16.59 -1.23
C ARG A 392 -19.24 16.63 -0.78
N VAL A 393 -19.47 16.36 0.49
CA VAL A 393 -20.77 16.46 1.12
C VAL A 393 -20.87 17.82 1.81
N ALA A 394 -21.96 18.56 1.58
CA ALA A 394 -22.22 19.83 2.23
C ALA A 394 -22.53 19.65 3.73
N ASP A 395 -22.19 20.64 4.55
CA ASP A 395 -22.55 20.66 5.97
C ASP A 395 -24.04 21.01 6.16
N SER A 396 -24.61 21.83 5.25
CA SER A 396 -26.03 22.19 5.24
C SER A 396 -26.50 22.58 3.84
N GLY A 397 -27.84 22.62 3.65
CA GLY A 397 -28.47 22.88 2.35
C GLY A 397 -28.61 21.63 1.50
N ASP A 398 -29.22 21.77 0.34
CA ASP A 398 -29.56 20.65 -0.55
C ASP A 398 -29.09 20.87 -1.98
N ILE A 399 -28.77 19.76 -2.64
CA ILE A 399 -28.67 19.69 -4.10
C ILE A 399 -30.00 19.17 -4.61
N LEU A 400 -30.61 19.87 -5.55
CA LEU A 400 -31.87 19.47 -6.16
C LEU A 400 -31.60 19.00 -7.60
N VAL A 401 -32.15 17.87 -7.98
CA VAL A 401 -32.13 17.37 -9.36
C VAL A 401 -33.56 17.35 -9.88
N ASN A 402 -33.83 18.10 -10.93
CA ASN A 402 -35.18 18.29 -11.47
C ASN A 402 -36.22 18.76 -10.40
N GLY A 403 -35.74 19.52 -9.41
CA GLY A 403 -36.57 20.02 -8.29
C GLY A 403 -36.65 19.11 -7.07
N GLU A 404 -36.23 17.86 -7.15
CA GLU A 404 -36.23 16.89 -6.05
C GLU A 404 -34.88 16.88 -5.31
N PRO A 405 -34.88 16.85 -3.95
CA PRO A 405 -33.64 16.79 -3.17
C PRO A 405 -32.87 15.48 -3.41
N LEU A 406 -31.58 15.60 -3.64
CA LEU A 406 -30.69 14.47 -3.82
C LEU A 406 -30.46 13.75 -2.49
N VAL A 407 -30.87 12.49 -2.40
CA VAL A 407 -30.60 11.65 -1.23
C VAL A 407 -29.26 10.94 -1.33
N ARG A 408 -28.70 10.52 -0.19
CA ARG A 408 -27.35 9.92 -0.12
C ARG A 408 -27.20 8.67 -0.99
N GLU A 409 -28.24 7.87 -1.05
CA GLU A 409 -28.28 6.61 -1.81
C GLU A 409 -28.15 6.84 -3.32
N GLN A 410 -28.59 7.99 -3.80
CA GLN A 410 -28.55 8.40 -5.21
C GLN A 410 -27.23 9.09 -5.61
N LEU A 411 -26.34 9.36 -4.65
CA LEU A 411 -25.16 10.20 -4.90
C LEU A 411 -24.22 9.62 -5.97
N GLN A 412 -24.07 8.29 -6.06
CA GLN A 412 -23.26 7.68 -7.11
C GLN A 412 -23.94 7.79 -8.48
N THR A 413 -25.23 7.51 -8.58
CA THR A 413 -26.02 7.67 -9.81
C THR A 413 -26.02 9.13 -10.28
N TYR A 414 -26.05 10.08 -9.35
CA TYR A 414 -25.90 11.51 -9.64
C TYR A 414 -24.51 11.82 -10.21
N ARG A 415 -23.42 11.32 -9.60
CA ARG A 415 -22.05 11.50 -10.12
C ARG A 415 -21.89 10.94 -11.54
N ASP A 416 -22.57 9.83 -11.84
CA ASP A 416 -22.52 9.21 -13.16
C ASP A 416 -23.16 10.05 -14.27
N LYS A 417 -23.89 11.13 -13.92
CA LYS A 417 -24.44 12.08 -14.89
C LYS A 417 -23.43 13.16 -15.32
N PHE A 418 -22.24 13.18 -14.72
CA PHE A 418 -21.21 14.19 -15.00
C PHE A 418 -20.07 13.63 -15.87
N ALA A 419 -19.64 14.44 -16.85
CA ALA A 419 -18.31 14.38 -17.43
C ALA A 419 -17.52 15.62 -16.94
N THR A 420 -16.35 15.39 -16.34
CA THR A 420 -15.63 16.48 -15.66
C THR A 420 -14.18 16.57 -16.11
N VAL A 421 -13.71 17.79 -16.35
CA VAL A 421 -12.29 18.09 -16.53
C VAL A 421 -11.86 19.06 -15.44
N PHE A 422 -11.24 18.53 -14.37
CA PHE A 422 -10.71 19.32 -13.26
C PHE A 422 -9.38 19.98 -13.61
N THR A 423 -8.98 20.99 -12.84
CA THR A 423 -7.68 21.64 -13.00
C THR A 423 -6.51 20.69 -12.68
N ASP A 424 -6.66 19.83 -11.67
CA ASP A 424 -5.70 18.83 -11.21
C ASP A 424 -5.97 17.42 -11.78
N TYR A 425 -6.39 17.35 -13.01
CA TYR A 425 -6.77 16.11 -13.68
C TYR A 425 -5.63 15.09 -13.81
N HIS A 426 -6.02 13.81 -13.81
CA HIS A 426 -5.17 12.71 -14.24
C HIS A 426 -5.64 12.17 -15.59
N LEU A 427 -4.75 12.16 -16.59
CA LEU A 427 -5.06 11.62 -17.90
C LEU A 427 -4.77 10.11 -17.95
N PHE A 428 -5.83 9.30 -17.94
CA PHE A 428 -5.71 7.88 -18.14
C PHE A 428 -5.39 7.55 -19.60
N ARG A 429 -4.49 6.59 -19.80
CA ARG A 429 -4.19 6.09 -21.14
C ARG A 429 -5.32 5.23 -21.69
N GLU A 430 -5.99 4.48 -20.82
CA GLU A 430 -7.08 3.58 -21.13
C GLU A 430 -8.42 4.23 -20.82
N LEU A 431 -9.41 4.06 -21.71
CA LEU A 431 -10.75 4.62 -21.57
C LEU A 431 -11.61 3.70 -20.69
N PHE A 432 -11.39 3.73 -19.38
CA PHE A 432 -12.15 2.95 -18.42
C PHE A 432 -13.63 3.36 -18.38
N GLY A 433 -14.54 2.39 -18.41
CA GLY A 433 -15.98 2.62 -18.31
C GLY A 433 -16.66 3.15 -19.57
N ILE A 434 -15.94 3.27 -20.69
CA ILE A 434 -16.46 3.61 -22.01
C ILE A 434 -16.28 2.39 -22.92
N ASP A 435 -17.27 1.53 -22.99
CA ASP A 435 -17.19 0.31 -23.78
C ASP A 435 -18.58 -0.05 -24.36
N PRO A 436 -18.71 -0.22 -25.69
CA PRO A 436 -17.64 -0.07 -26.70
C PRO A 436 -17.37 1.41 -27.07
N VAL A 437 -16.11 1.77 -27.28
CA VAL A 437 -15.74 3.05 -27.87
C VAL A 437 -15.94 2.99 -29.37
N ASP A 438 -16.68 3.93 -29.95
CA ASP A 438 -16.78 4.09 -31.40
C ASP A 438 -15.48 4.71 -31.96
N PRO A 439 -14.67 3.97 -32.74
CA PRO A 439 -13.41 4.48 -33.25
C PRO A 439 -13.59 5.66 -34.22
N ALA A 440 -14.70 5.69 -34.96
CA ALA A 440 -14.98 6.78 -35.90
C ALA A 440 -15.30 8.06 -35.14
N ARG A 441 -16.11 7.97 -34.09
CA ARG A 441 -16.42 9.09 -33.18
C ARG A 441 -15.17 9.60 -32.47
N ALA A 442 -14.33 8.69 -31.96
CA ALA A 442 -13.07 9.06 -31.29
C ALA A 442 -12.14 9.79 -32.26
N LYS A 443 -11.97 9.28 -33.48
CA LYS A 443 -11.15 9.93 -34.51
C LYS A 443 -11.67 11.32 -34.84
N ALA A 444 -12.96 11.47 -35.07
CA ALA A 444 -13.58 12.77 -35.35
C ALA A 444 -13.37 13.79 -34.21
N LEU A 445 -13.41 13.34 -32.95
CA LEU A 445 -13.14 14.18 -31.80
C LEU A 445 -11.67 14.57 -31.69
N LEU A 446 -10.73 13.65 -31.97
CA LEU A 446 -9.30 13.95 -32.02
C LEU A 446 -8.97 14.98 -33.12
N GLU A 447 -9.54 14.82 -34.32
CA GLU A 447 -9.43 15.79 -35.42
C GLU A 447 -10.01 17.15 -35.02
N LYS A 448 -11.18 17.17 -34.40
CA LYS A 448 -11.83 18.38 -33.89
C LYS A 448 -10.99 19.13 -32.85
N MET A 449 -10.24 18.40 -32.03
CA MET A 449 -9.33 18.93 -31.02
C MET A 449 -7.92 19.22 -31.56
N GLU A 450 -7.68 19.01 -32.86
CA GLU A 450 -6.39 19.22 -33.51
C GLU A 450 -5.23 18.51 -32.84
N ILE A 451 -5.44 17.21 -32.48
CA ILE A 451 -4.45 16.33 -31.83
C ILE A 451 -4.38 14.93 -32.49
N ASP A 452 -5.06 14.73 -33.61
CA ASP A 452 -5.09 13.48 -34.36
C ASP A 452 -3.72 13.13 -34.99
N ASP A 453 -2.88 14.12 -35.23
CA ASP A 453 -1.48 13.96 -35.67
C ASP A 453 -0.56 13.42 -34.53
N LYS A 454 -0.98 13.49 -33.29
CA LYS A 454 -0.21 13.09 -32.09
C LYS A 454 -0.75 11.84 -31.42
N VAL A 455 -2.06 11.67 -31.43
CA VAL A 455 -2.75 10.63 -30.67
C VAL A 455 -3.71 9.87 -31.56
N GLU A 456 -3.63 8.55 -31.49
CA GLU A 456 -4.60 7.62 -32.08
C GLU A 456 -5.26 6.79 -31.00
N LEU A 457 -6.49 6.35 -31.26
CA LEU A 457 -7.16 5.34 -30.43
C LEU A 457 -6.79 3.94 -30.94
N ILE A 458 -6.17 3.11 -30.11
CA ILE A 458 -5.79 1.73 -30.38
C ILE A 458 -6.61 0.82 -29.44
N GLY A 459 -7.65 0.19 -29.98
CA GLY A 459 -8.62 -0.52 -29.13
C GLY A 459 -9.33 0.44 -28.18
N ASN A 460 -9.15 0.26 -26.88
CA ASN A 460 -9.71 1.11 -25.82
C ASN A 460 -8.64 2.02 -25.16
N SER A 461 -7.49 2.23 -25.80
CA SER A 461 -6.38 2.99 -25.21
C SER A 461 -5.86 4.05 -26.19
N PHE A 462 -5.45 5.19 -25.68
CA PHE A 462 -4.71 6.17 -26.46
C PHE A 462 -3.27 5.71 -26.72
N SER A 463 -2.74 5.96 -27.92
CA SER A 463 -1.38 5.60 -28.32
C SER A 463 -0.33 6.21 -27.38
N THR A 464 -0.54 7.45 -26.94
CA THR A 464 0.31 8.17 -25.99
C THR A 464 -0.48 9.15 -25.13
N THR A 465 0.06 9.45 -23.94
CA THR A 465 -0.36 10.55 -23.07
C THR A 465 0.77 11.56 -22.84
N ASP A 466 1.91 11.36 -23.51
CA ASP A 466 3.06 12.27 -23.46
C ASP A 466 2.85 13.43 -24.42
N LEU A 467 2.13 14.42 -23.95
CA LEU A 467 1.64 15.58 -24.71
C LEU A 467 1.97 16.87 -23.95
N SER A 468 1.95 18.01 -24.64
CA SER A 468 1.99 19.31 -23.99
C SER A 468 0.77 19.52 -23.09
N GLN A 469 0.84 20.43 -22.11
CA GLN A 469 -0.25 20.68 -21.17
C GLN A 469 -1.56 21.03 -21.87
N GLY A 470 -1.54 21.90 -22.86
CA GLY A 470 -2.74 22.22 -23.64
C GLY A 470 -3.30 21.03 -24.41
N GLN A 471 -2.43 20.22 -25.05
CA GLN A 471 -2.85 19.00 -25.76
C GLN A 471 -3.42 17.94 -24.79
N ARG A 472 -2.84 17.79 -23.60
CA ARG A 472 -3.40 16.91 -22.57
C ARG A 472 -4.82 17.33 -22.16
N LYS A 473 -5.07 18.65 -21.98
CA LYS A 473 -6.41 19.15 -21.68
C LYS A 473 -7.38 18.93 -22.85
N ARG A 474 -6.91 19.03 -24.11
CA ARG A 474 -7.71 18.68 -25.29
C ARG A 474 -8.08 17.20 -25.28
N LEU A 475 -7.13 16.31 -24.99
CA LEU A 475 -7.38 14.87 -24.91
C LEU A 475 -8.35 14.51 -23.75
N MET A 476 -8.25 15.21 -22.62
CA MET A 476 -9.23 15.07 -21.53
C MET A 476 -10.64 15.47 -21.96
N LEU A 477 -10.77 16.54 -22.74
CA LEU A 477 -12.07 16.95 -23.27
C LEU A 477 -12.62 15.93 -24.29
N VAL A 478 -11.74 15.31 -25.11
CA VAL A 478 -12.14 14.16 -25.97
C VAL A 478 -12.71 13.03 -25.11
N THR A 479 -12.04 12.66 -24.02
CA THR A 479 -12.54 11.62 -23.09
C THR A 479 -13.91 12.00 -22.53
N ALA A 480 -14.07 13.23 -22.02
CA ALA A 480 -15.32 13.71 -21.47
C ALA A 480 -16.47 13.74 -22.53
N MET A 481 -16.14 14.03 -23.79
CA MET A 481 -17.11 13.97 -24.89
C MET A 481 -17.46 12.54 -25.30
N LEU A 482 -16.53 11.59 -25.18
CA LEU A 482 -16.78 10.16 -25.43
C LEU A 482 -17.67 9.55 -24.34
N GLU A 483 -17.54 9.99 -23.08
CA GLU A 483 -18.42 9.59 -21.97
C GLU A 483 -19.90 9.97 -22.22
N ASP A 484 -20.12 11.02 -22.99
CA ASP A 484 -21.43 11.50 -23.44
C ASP A 484 -22.46 11.76 -22.31
N LYS A 485 -21.99 12.31 -21.20
CA LYS A 485 -22.85 12.60 -20.06
C LYS A 485 -23.70 13.88 -20.27
N PRO A 486 -24.87 13.97 -19.60
CA PRO A 486 -25.76 15.13 -19.73
C PRO A 486 -25.18 16.43 -19.13
N ILE A 487 -24.27 16.33 -18.16
CA ILE A 487 -23.66 17.47 -17.49
C ILE A 487 -22.16 17.49 -17.76
N LEU A 488 -21.65 18.59 -18.27
CA LEU A 488 -20.23 18.80 -18.55
C LEU A 488 -19.69 19.90 -17.64
N VAL A 489 -18.67 19.58 -16.84
CA VAL A 489 -17.99 20.53 -15.95
C VAL A 489 -16.55 20.72 -16.42
N LEU A 490 -16.13 21.95 -16.65
CA LEU A 490 -14.82 22.33 -17.14
C LEU A 490 -14.18 23.34 -16.17
N ASP A 491 -13.18 22.89 -15.41
CA ASP A 491 -12.51 23.73 -14.42
C ASP A 491 -11.21 24.32 -15.02
N GLU A 492 -11.26 25.63 -15.34
CA GLU A 492 -10.16 26.41 -15.93
C GLU A 492 -9.52 25.74 -17.16
N TRP A 493 -10.34 25.07 -17.97
CA TRP A 493 -9.85 24.30 -19.12
C TRP A 493 -9.15 25.16 -20.15
N ALA A 494 -9.70 26.35 -20.46
CA ALA A 494 -9.20 27.25 -21.51
C ALA A 494 -7.89 27.96 -21.12
N ALA A 495 -7.49 27.98 -19.85
CA ALA A 495 -6.33 28.74 -19.39
C ALA A 495 -5.02 28.29 -20.04
N ASP A 496 -4.86 27.01 -20.33
CA ASP A 496 -3.65 26.43 -20.94
C ASP A 496 -3.74 26.29 -22.47
N GLN A 497 -4.78 26.86 -23.10
CA GLN A 497 -4.93 26.83 -24.54
C GLN A 497 -4.28 28.07 -25.19
N ASP A 498 -3.77 27.88 -26.40
CA ASP A 498 -3.33 29.02 -27.23
C ASP A 498 -4.51 29.94 -27.58
N PRO A 499 -4.26 31.20 -27.95
CA PRO A 499 -5.33 32.19 -28.22
C PRO A 499 -6.30 31.75 -29.33
N TYR A 500 -5.82 31.03 -30.35
CA TYR A 500 -6.66 30.55 -31.44
C TYR A 500 -7.61 29.47 -30.96
N PHE A 501 -7.09 28.45 -30.31
CA PHE A 501 -7.92 27.34 -29.83
C PHE A 501 -8.85 27.76 -28.68
N ARG A 502 -8.42 28.72 -27.84
CA ARG A 502 -9.28 29.35 -26.83
C ARG A 502 -10.50 30.01 -27.48
N LYS A 503 -10.33 30.72 -28.60
CA LYS A 503 -11.42 31.30 -29.38
C LYS A 503 -12.34 30.20 -29.94
N VAL A 504 -11.78 29.14 -30.53
CA VAL A 504 -12.56 27.98 -31.04
C VAL A 504 -13.37 27.35 -29.94
N PHE A 505 -12.80 27.21 -28.75
CA PHE A 505 -13.49 26.64 -27.59
C PHE A 505 -14.74 27.45 -27.20
N TYR A 506 -14.58 28.75 -26.98
CA TYR A 506 -15.71 29.58 -26.53
C TYR A 506 -16.73 29.84 -27.62
N GLU A 507 -16.30 30.13 -28.85
CA GLU A 507 -17.21 30.54 -29.93
C GLU A 507 -17.85 29.36 -30.69
N LYS A 508 -17.24 28.18 -30.68
CA LYS A 508 -17.73 27.02 -31.44
C LYS A 508 -18.06 25.81 -30.57
N LEU A 509 -17.09 25.35 -29.78
CA LEU A 509 -17.25 24.07 -29.03
C LEU A 509 -18.30 24.18 -27.95
N LEU A 510 -18.28 25.22 -27.10
CA LEU A 510 -19.29 25.38 -26.05
C LEU A 510 -20.72 25.56 -26.61
N PRO A 511 -20.97 26.42 -27.59
CA PRO A 511 -22.29 26.55 -28.21
C PRO A 511 -22.79 25.24 -28.82
N GLU A 512 -21.91 24.52 -29.53
CA GLU A 512 -22.28 23.22 -30.12
C GLU A 512 -22.68 22.18 -29.07
N LEU A 513 -21.96 22.10 -27.94
CA LEU A 513 -22.30 21.21 -26.83
C LEU A 513 -23.59 21.63 -26.14
N ARG A 514 -23.85 22.94 -26.00
CA ARG A 514 -25.12 23.47 -25.52
C ARG A 514 -26.28 23.05 -26.43
N ASP A 515 -26.11 23.21 -27.76
CA ASP A 515 -27.13 22.89 -28.74
C ASP A 515 -27.43 21.39 -28.82
N GLN A 516 -26.50 20.52 -28.36
CA GLN A 516 -26.74 19.10 -28.10
C GLN A 516 -27.60 18.85 -26.84
N GLY A 517 -27.98 19.90 -26.13
CA GLY A 517 -28.83 19.83 -24.96
C GLY A 517 -28.07 19.43 -23.68
N LYS A 518 -26.77 19.65 -23.59
CA LYS A 518 -26.00 19.43 -22.35
C LYS A 518 -26.15 20.61 -21.38
N ILE A 519 -26.02 20.34 -20.08
CA ILE A 519 -25.80 21.35 -19.05
C ILE A 519 -24.30 21.62 -19.03
N ILE A 520 -23.87 22.85 -19.32
CA ILE A 520 -22.45 23.20 -19.38
C ILE A 520 -22.10 24.15 -18.24
N ILE A 521 -21.09 23.76 -17.44
CA ILE A 521 -20.61 24.54 -16.30
C ILE A 521 -19.11 24.75 -16.48
N CYS A 522 -18.70 26.00 -16.71
CA CYS A 522 -17.32 26.38 -16.91
C CYS A 522 -16.82 27.30 -15.80
N VAL A 523 -15.75 26.91 -15.14
CA VAL A 523 -14.97 27.85 -14.31
C VAL A 523 -14.02 28.61 -15.24
N THR A 524 -14.10 29.92 -15.26
CA THR A 524 -13.23 30.74 -16.11
C THR A 524 -12.96 32.12 -15.51
N HIS A 525 -11.78 32.66 -15.84
CA HIS A 525 -11.40 34.03 -15.54
C HIS A 525 -11.39 34.92 -16.81
N ASP A 526 -11.81 34.36 -17.95
CA ASP A 526 -11.72 34.99 -19.26
C ASP A 526 -12.95 35.87 -19.53
N ASP A 527 -12.94 37.10 -19.04
CA ASP A 527 -14.03 38.08 -19.12
C ASP A 527 -14.42 38.44 -20.55
N ARG A 528 -13.50 38.31 -21.51
CA ARG A 528 -13.73 38.54 -22.95
C ARG A 528 -14.85 37.68 -23.53
N TRP A 529 -15.10 36.51 -22.91
CA TRP A 529 -16.05 35.52 -23.41
C TRP A 529 -17.32 35.41 -22.58
N PHE A 530 -17.53 36.32 -21.63
CA PHE A 530 -18.71 36.31 -20.77
C PHE A 530 -20.03 36.41 -21.56
N ASN A 531 -19.99 37.00 -22.74
CA ASN A 531 -21.12 37.07 -23.64
C ASN A 531 -21.57 35.72 -24.23
N VAL A 532 -20.78 34.66 -24.10
CA VAL A 532 -21.12 33.29 -24.56
C VAL A 532 -21.98 32.57 -23.51
N ALA A 533 -21.89 32.97 -22.24
CA ALA A 533 -22.64 32.37 -21.15
C ALA A 533 -24.09 32.85 -21.12
N ASP A 534 -24.99 31.94 -20.81
CA ASP A 534 -26.39 32.23 -20.52
C ASP A 534 -26.56 32.72 -19.08
N ARG A 535 -25.63 32.29 -18.19
CA ARG A 535 -25.58 32.71 -16.77
C ARG A 535 -24.14 32.85 -16.29
N ILE A 536 -23.89 33.85 -15.43
CA ILE A 536 -22.58 34.07 -14.80
C ILE A 536 -22.74 34.17 -13.30
N TYR A 537 -22.03 33.32 -12.58
CA TYR A 537 -21.99 33.26 -11.12
C TYR A 537 -20.68 33.86 -10.60
N TYR A 538 -20.75 34.97 -9.88
CA TYR A 538 -19.59 35.63 -9.28
C TYR A 538 -19.39 35.17 -7.85
N LEU A 539 -18.25 34.53 -7.58
CA LEU A 539 -17.88 34.05 -6.26
C LEU A 539 -16.80 34.95 -5.64
N ARG A 540 -17.02 35.40 -4.41
CA ARG A 540 -16.03 36.16 -3.63
C ARG A 540 -16.12 35.74 -2.17
N ASP A 541 -14.93 35.43 -1.56
CA ASP A 541 -14.78 35.08 -0.15
C ASP A 541 -15.78 34.01 0.32
N GLY A 542 -16.00 32.99 -0.50
CA GLY A 542 -16.92 31.89 -0.20
C GLY A 542 -18.40 32.19 -0.42
N CYS A 543 -18.77 33.39 -0.87
CA CYS A 543 -20.16 33.77 -1.10
C CYS A 543 -20.45 34.03 -2.58
N LEU A 544 -21.65 33.68 -3.03
CA LEU A 544 -22.16 34.05 -4.34
C LEU A 544 -22.66 35.50 -4.28
N ILE A 545 -22.03 36.42 -5.07
CA ILE A 545 -22.32 37.84 -4.97
C ILE A 545 -23.38 38.29 -5.98
N SER A 546 -23.33 37.77 -7.20
CA SER A 546 -24.23 38.14 -8.28
C SER A 546 -24.44 37.00 -9.27
N VAL A 547 -25.60 37.01 -9.90
CA VAL A 547 -25.96 36.16 -11.05
C VAL A 547 -26.38 37.11 -12.16
N VAL A 548 -25.69 37.06 -13.30
CA VAL A 548 -25.98 37.89 -14.47
C VAL A 548 -26.38 36.97 -15.63
#